data_761e49c5d73983676f1a8e3a8c872ca1
#
_entry.id   761e49c5d73983676f1a8e3a8c872ca1
#
_cell.length_a   1.000
_cell.length_b   1.000
_cell.length_c   1.000
_cell.angle_alpha   90.00
_cell.angle_beta   90.00
_cell.angle_gamma   90.00
#
_symmetry.space_group_name_H-M   'P 1'
#
loop_
_entity.id
_entity.type
_entity.pdbx_description
1 polymer ?
#
loop_
_entity_poly.entity_id
_entity_poly.type
_entity_poly.pdbx_seq_one_letter_code
_entity_poly.pdbx_strand_id
1 'polypeptide(L)' 'MGLESMIMLAVSALTTAYLVYALLRPEKF' A
#
# COMPACT_ATOMS: atom_id res chain seq x y z
N MET A 1 10.07 -4.45 17.96
CA MET A 1 8.88 -4.24 17.17
C MET A 1 7.67 -4.05 18.03
N GLY A 2 7.00 -2.96 17.84
CA GLY A 2 5.82 -2.70 18.63
C GLY A 2 4.61 -2.63 17.74
N LEU A 3 3.48 -2.40 18.35
CA LEU A 3 2.24 -2.32 17.62
C LEU A 3 2.28 -1.17 16.60
N GLU A 4 2.94 -0.10 16.97
CA GLU A 4 3.07 1.03 16.06
C GLU A 4 3.79 0.64 14.79
N SER A 5 4.89 -0.09 14.94
CA SER A 5 5.64 -0.51 13.77
C SER A 5 4.79 -1.38 12.86
N MET A 6 4.03 -2.25 13.45
CA MET A 6 3.19 -3.14 12.66
C MET A 6 2.13 -2.37 11.88
N ILE A 7 1.55 -1.38 12.52
CA ILE A 7 0.54 -0.57 11.87
C ILE A 7 1.15 0.21 10.72
N MET A 8 2.33 0.79 10.95
CA MET A 8 2.99 1.55 9.90
C MET A 8 3.36 0.65 8.73
N LEU A 9 3.81 -0.55 9.02
CA LEU A 9 4.14 -1.49 7.96
C LEU A 9 2.91 -1.85 7.15
N ALA A 10 1.81 -2.08 7.84
CA ALA A 10 0.58 -2.44 7.16
C ALA A 10 0.12 -1.31 6.23
N VAL A 11 0.17 -0.08 6.73
CA VAL A 11 -0.25 1.06 5.95
C VAL A 11 0.66 1.24 4.74
N SER A 12 1.97 1.08 4.96
CA SER A 12 2.92 1.21 3.86
C SER A 12 2.68 0.15 2.80
N ALA A 13 2.43 -1.07 3.23
CA ALA A 13 2.19 -2.14 2.28
C ALA A 13 0.93 -1.88 1.46
N LEU A 14 -0.10 -1.41 2.12
CA LEU A 14 -1.35 -1.11 1.43
C LEU A 14 -1.16 0.00 0.42
N THR A 15 -0.45 1.05 0.82
CA THR A 15 -0.20 2.17 -0.07
C THR A 15 0.60 1.72 -1.29
N THR A 16 1.64 0.94 -1.05
CA THR A 16 2.49 0.45 -2.12
C THR A 16 1.69 -0.42 -3.07
N ALA A 17 0.89 -1.32 -2.52
CA ALA A 17 0.09 -2.21 -3.34
C ALA A 17 -0.89 -1.40 -4.20
N TYR A 18 -1.46 -0.37 -3.61
CA TYR A 18 -2.39 0.47 -4.34
C TYR A 18 -1.71 1.16 -5.51
N LEU A 19 -0.51 1.68 -5.28
CA LEU A 19 0.23 2.36 -6.33
C LEU A 19 0.57 1.41 -7.46
N VAL A 20 1.02 0.22 -7.11
CA VAL A 20 1.36 -0.78 -8.12
C VAL A 20 0.13 -1.17 -8.92
N TYR A 21 -0.98 -1.33 -8.22
CA TYR A 21 -2.22 -1.69 -8.88
C TYR A 21 -2.65 -0.61 -9.86
N ALA A 22 -2.52 0.64 -9.46
CA ALA A 22 -2.90 1.76 -10.31
C ALA A 22 -2.03 1.81 -11.56
N LEU A 23 -0.76 1.45 -11.43
CA LEU A 23 0.14 1.45 -12.58
C LEU A 23 -0.20 0.33 -13.54
N LEU A 24 -0.61 -0.81 -13.00
CA LEU A 24 -0.96 -1.93 -13.84
C LEU A 24 -2.31 -1.73 -14.51
N ARG A 25 -3.16 -0.93 -13.92
CA ARG A 25 -4.46 -0.66 -14.50
C ARG A 25 -4.71 0.85 -14.55
N PRO A 26 -4.00 1.52 -15.44
CA PRO A 26 -4.13 2.98 -15.55
C PRO A 26 -5.47 3.43 -16.09
N GLU A 27 -6.15 2.57 -16.76
CA GLU A 27 -7.44 2.92 -17.33
C GLU A 27 -8.55 2.83 -16.30
N LYS A 28 -8.17 2.91 -15.08
CA LYS A 28 -9.15 2.78 -14.03
C LYS A 28 -10.26 3.78 -14.17
N PHE A 29 -10.00 4.83 -14.75
CA PHE A 29 -11.06 5.75 -14.97
C PHE A 29 -10.84 6.45 -16.31
#